data_47995db6f99bb4fa1c0dd7d1371da699
#
_entry.id   47995db6f99bb4fa1c0dd7d1371da699
#
_cell.length_a   1.000
_cell.length_b   1.000
_cell.length_c   1.000
_cell.angle_alpha   90.00
_cell.angle_beta   90.00
_cell.angle_gamma   90.00
#
_symmetry.space_group_name_H-M   'P 1'
#
loop_
_entity.id
_entity.type
_entity.pdbx_description
1 polymer ?
#
loop_
_entity_poly.entity_id
_entity_poly.type
_entity_poly.pdbx_seq_one_letter_code
_entity_poly.pdbx_strand_id
1 'polypeptide(L)'
;MGAENTQHSDSASSKKISVDQPAVYTIRVVGKLDESWSERLSGLTILSYNTMLKDGMDVTTLTGKLQDQTELAGVLSTLYNLRLPLLAVEYLGYPEVP
;
A
#
# COMPACT_ATOMS: atom_id res chain seq x y z
N MET A 1 -1.55 31.02 13.87
CA MET A 1 -1.26 30.43 13.62
C MET A 1 -1.10 29.86 13.13
N GLY A 2 -1.13 29.90 12.94
CA GLY A 2 -0.73 29.01 12.47
C GLY A 2 -0.76 28.68 11.68
N ALA A 3 -0.80 28.67 11.63
CA ALA A 3 -0.61 28.10 10.92
C ALA A 3 -0.33 27.96 10.18
N GLU A 4 -0.21 27.91 10.12
CA GLU A 4 0.16 27.50 9.48
C GLU A 4 0.59 27.09 8.96
N ASN A 5 0.64 27.07 8.92
CA ASN A 5 1.07 26.38 8.35
C ASN A 5 1.22 25.87 7.75
N THR A 6 1.03 26.11 7.86
CA THR A 6 1.27 25.35 7.28
C THR A 6 1.39 25.21 6.38
N GLN A 7 1.32 25.50 6.24
CA GLN A 7 1.54 25.13 5.44
C GLN A 7 2.11 25.17 4.73
N HIS A 8 2.35 25.31 4.80
CA HIS A 8 3.01 25.09 4.12
C HIS A 8 3.48 24.76 3.49
N SER A 9 3.41 24.90 3.61
CA SER A 9 3.94 24.41 3.00
C SER A 9 4.15 24.12 2.28
N ASP A 10 4.07 24.24 2.25
CA ASP A 10 4.36 23.73 1.54
C ASP A 10 4.53 23.57 0.71
N SER A 11 4.51 23.81 0.66
CA SER A 11 4.70 23.52 -0.14
C SER A 11 5.06 23.33 -1.00
N ALA A 12 5.19 23.81 -0.54
CA ALA A 12 5.88 23.95 -1.65
C ALA A 12 6.14 22.92 -2.51
N SER A 13 6.19 22.01 -2.22
CA SER A 13 6.50 20.93 -3.05
C SER A 13 5.49 20.83 -4.13
N SER A 14 5.91 20.78 -5.32
CA SER A 14 5.03 20.54 -6.41
C SER A 14 4.53 19.13 -6.41
N LYS A 15 5.21 18.27 -5.70
CA LYS A 15 4.79 16.90 -5.65
C LYS A 15 3.94 16.67 -4.46
N LYS A 16 2.71 16.91 -4.58
CA LYS A 16 1.81 16.78 -3.47
C LYS A 16 1.26 15.40 -3.38
N ILE A 17 1.22 14.87 -2.19
CA ILE A 17 0.54 13.63 -1.92
C ILE A 17 -0.93 13.95 -1.78
N SER A 18 -1.74 13.32 -2.60
CA SER A 18 -3.16 13.60 -2.64
C SER A 18 -3.93 12.30 -2.61
N VAL A 19 -5.11 12.34 -1.98
CA VAL A 19 -5.96 11.15 -1.91
C VAL A 19 -6.48 10.75 -3.28
N ASP A 20 -6.47 11.68 -4.23
CA ASP A 20 -7.06 11.45 -5.54
C ASP A 20 -6.05 11.10 -6.62
N GLN A 21 -4.81 10.89 -6.25
CA GLN A 21 -3.79 10.67 -7.26
C GLN A 21 -3.26 9.26 -7.22
N PRO A 22 -2.87 8.74 -8.40
CA PRO A 22 -2.27 7.41 -8.43
C PRO A 22 -0.92 7.41 -7.75
N ALA A 23 -0.59 6.28 -7.15
CA ALA A 23 0.69 6.13 -6.50
C ALA A 23 1.00 4.65 -6.36
N VAL A 24 2.26 4.36 -6.18
CA VAL A 24 2.71 3.00 -5.94
C VAL A 24 2.75 2.76 -4.44
N TYR A 25 2.19 1.64 -4.03
CA TYR A 25 2.15 1.26 -2.63
C TYR A 25 2.71 -0.14 -2.46
N THR A 26 3.22 -0.42 -1.28
CA THR A 26 3.57 -1.76 -0.86
C THR A 26 2.81 -2.05 0.43
N ILE A 27 2.19 -3.21 0.47
CA ILE A 27 1.41 -3.64 1.63
C ILE A 27 1.96 -4.99 2.07
N ARG A 28 2.19 -5.15 3.36
CA ARG A 28 2.64 -6.44 3.88
C ARG A 28 1.66 -6.94 4.91
N VAL A 29 1.33 -8.22 4.81
CA VAL A 29 0.41 -8.86 5.73
C VAL A 29 1.00 -10.19 6.19
N VAL A 30 0.55 -10.64 7.35
CA VAL A 30 0.89 -11.97 7.85
C VAL A 30 -0.02 -12.98 7.17
N GLY A 31 0.57 -14.06 6.67
CA GLY A 31 -0.19 -15.12 6.06
C GLY A 31 0.21 -15.29 4.62
N LYS A 32 -0.26 -16.38 4.03
CA LYS A 32 0.07 -16.71 2.67
C LYS A 32 -1.14 -16.43 1.80
N LEU A 33 -0.92 -15.68 0.74
CA LEU A 33 -2.00 -15.32 -0.17
C LEU A 33 -1.58 -15.72 -1.57
N ASP A 34 -2.43 -16.48 -2.23
CA ASP A 34 -2.15 -16.95 -3.56
C ASP A 34 -2.18 -15.78 -4.56
N GLU A 35 -1.29 -15.84 -5.53
CA GLU A 35 -1.22 -14.75 -6.51
C GLU A 35 -2.49 -14.67 -7.37
N SER A 36 -3.30 -15.70 -7.37
CA SER A 36 -4.58 -15.64 -8.10
C SER A 36 -5.50 -14.58 -7.52
N TRP A 37 -5.24 -14.08 -6.32
CA TRP A 37 -6.04 -13.03 -5.73
C TRP A 37 -5.76 -11.65 -6.33
N SER A 38 -4.73 -11.54 -7.16
CA SER A 38 -4.30 -10.25 -7.67
C SER A 38 -5.43 -9.44 -8.28
N GLU A 39 -6.28 -10.06 -9.09
CA GLU A 39 -7.36 -9.33 -9.73
C GLU A 39 -8.35 -8.74 -8.74
N ARG A 40 -8.57 -9.44 -7.63
CA ARG A 40 -9.47 -8.94 -6.60
C ARG A 40 -8.82 -7.90 -5.71
N LEU A 41 -7.53 -7.71 -5.88
CA LEU A 41 -6.75 -6.78 -5.10
C LEU A 41 -6.14 -5.75 -6.03
N SER A 42 -6.95 -5.25 -6.96
CA SER A 42 -6.62 -4.15 -7.86
C SER A 42 -5.40 -4.40 -8.72
N GLY A 43 -5.13 -5.66 -9.01
CA GLY A 43 -4.03 -6.00 -9.89
C GLY A 43 -2.65 -5.91 -9.24
N LEU A 44 -2.60 -5.79 -7.94
CA LEU A 44 -1.31 -5.73 -7.25
C LEU A 44 -0.55 -7.03 -7.42
N THR A 45 0.76 -6.91 -7.52
CA THR A 45 1.63 -8.07 -7.58
C THR A 45 1.74 -8.67 -6.19
N ILE A 46 1.51 -9.97 -6.09
CA ILE A 46 1.48 -10.67 -4.82
C ILE A 46 2.67 -11.60 -4.73
N LEU A 47 3.43 -11.49 -3.66
CA LEU A 47 4.58 -12.35 -3.42
C LEU A 47 4.55 -12.80 -1.96
N SER A 48 4.46 -14.11 -1.76
CA SER A 48 4.45 -14.68 -0.41
C SER A 48 5.76 -15.38 -0.14
N TYR A 49 6.25 -15.23 1.06
CA TYR A 49 7.48 -15.89 1.46
C TYR A 49 7.43 -16.15 2.95
N ASN A 50 8.25 -17.10 3.37
CA ASN A 50 8.33 -17.45 4.78
C ASN A 50 9.50 -16.71 5.39
N THR A 51 9.25 -15.97 6.47
CA THR A 51 10.33 -15.24 7.09
C THR A 51 11.09 -16.18 8.01
N MET A 52 12.36 -15.92 8.13
CA MET A 52 13.20 -16.67 9.07
C MET A 52 13.26 -15.98 10.41
N LEU A 53 12.38 -15.02 10.63
CA LEU A 53 12.30 -14.35 11.91
C LEU A 53 11.69 -15.29 12.93
N LYS A 54 11.73 -14.86 14.18
CA LYS A 54 11.54 -15.75 15.31
C LYS A 54 10.38 -16.71 15.19
N ASP A 55 9.33 -16.37 14.52
CA ASP A 55 8.18 -17.26 14.47
C ASP A 55 8.04 -17.98 13.13
N GLY A 56 8.94 -17.74 12.21
CA GLY A 56 8.86 -18.38 10.91
C GLY A 56 7.54 -18.10 10.21
N MET A 57 6.98 -16.91 10.39
CA MET A 57 5.68 -16.65 9.81
C MET A 57 5.77 -16.38 8.33
N ASP A 58 4.70 -16.74 7.64
CA ASP A 58 4.55 -16.37 6.24
C ASP A 58 4.19 -14.91 6.15
N VAL A 59 4.77 -14.23 5.19
CA VAL A 59 4.48 -12.84 4.92
C VAL A 59 4.15 -12.70 3.44
N THR A 60 3.10 -11.96 3.16
CA THR A 60 2.74 -11.66 1.78
C THR A 60 2.95 -10.18 1.56
N THR A 61 3.62 -9.87 0.46
CA THR A 61 3.84 -8.49 0.02
C THR A 61 3.02 -8.25 -1.23
N LEU A 62 2.23 -7.18 -1.21
CA LEU A 62 1.47 -6.75 -2.37
C LEU A 62 2.01 -5.41 -2.79
N THR A 63 2.34 -5.25 -4.07
CA THR A 63 2.91 -4.01 -4.53
C THR A 63 2.39 -3.65 -5.90
N GLY A 64 2.26 -2.36 -6.15
CA GLY A 64 1.83 -1.89 -7.44
C GLY A 64 1.17 -0.52 -7.35
N LYS A 65 0.64 -0.10 -8.49
CA LYS A 65 0.01 1.20 -8.61
C LYS A 65 -1.46 1.11 -8.26
N LEU A 66 -1.91 2.03 -7.42
CA LEU A 66 -3.33 2.21 -7.14
C LEU A 66 -3.72 3.59 -7.61
N GLN A 67 -4.95 3.74 -8.07
CA GLN A 67 -5.40 4.96 -8.72
C GLN A 67 -5.63 6.10 -7.72
N ASP A 68 -5.99 5.74 -6.50
CA ASP A 68 -6.24 6.73 -5.47
C ASP A 68 -6.30 5.99 -4.14
N GLN A 69 -6.50 6.75 -3.06
CA GLN A 69 -6.52 6.14 -1.75
C GLN A 69 -7.83 5.42 -1.46
N THR A 70 -8.87 5.68 -2.24
CA THR A 70 -10.10 4.89 -2.12
C THR A 70 -9.83 3.45 -2.56
N GLU A 71 -9.06 3.29 -3.63
CA GLU A 71 -8.70 1.96 -4.07
C GLU A 71 -7.82 1.25 -3.04
N LEU A 72 -6.90 1.99 -2.43
CA LEU A 72 -6.10 1.45 -1.35
C LEU A 72 -6.98 0.97 -0.20
N ALA A 73 -7.95 1.78 0.20
CA ALA A 73 -8.85 1.40 1.27
C ALA A 73 -9.61 0.13 0.94
N GLY A 74 -10.02 -0.01 -0.32
CA GLY A 74 -10.71 -1.22 -0.76
C GLY A 74 -9.82 -2.45 -0.65
N VAL A 75 -8.55 -2.32 -1.04
CA VAL A 75 -7.59 -3.41 -0.92
C VAL A 75 -7.42 -3.80 0.55
N LEU A 76 -7.22 -2.80 1.41
CA LEU A 76 -7.03 -3.07 2.83
C LEU A 76 -8.25 -3.72 3.44
N SER A 77 -9.44 -3.30 3.01
CA SER A 77 -10.68 -3.90 3.49
C SER A 77 -10.78 -5.38 3.10
N THR A 78 -10.39 -5.68 1.85
CA THR A 78 -10.41 -7.07 1.38
C THR A 78 -9.45 -7.91 2.21
N LEU A 79 -8.24 -7.40 2.46
CA LEU A 79 -7.27 -8.13 3.25
C LEU A 79 -7.76 -8.33 4.68
N TYR A 80 -8.44 -7.32 5.23
CA TYR A 80 -9.02 -7.44 6.56
C TYR A 80 -10.07 -8.55 6.59
N ASN A 81 -10.91 -8.60 5.57
CA ASN A 81 -11.94 -9.61 5.50
C ASN A 81 -11.37 -11.02 5.36
N LEU A 82 -10.19 -11.12 4.79
CA LEU A 82 -9.48 -12.40 4.69
C LEU A 82 -8.74 -12.75 5.97
N ARG A 83 -8.83 -11.88 6.98
CA ARG A 83 -8.22 -12.11 8.29
C ARG A 83 -6.71 -12.16 8.23
N LEU A 84 -6.12 -11.35 7.36
CA LEU A 84 -4.67 -11.28 7.24
C LEU A 84 -4.19 -10.07 8.03
N PRO A 85 -3.47 -10.29 9.14
CA PRO A 85 -2.99 -9.16 9.95
C PRO A 85 -2.08 -8.25 9.14
N LEU A 86 -2.32 -6.96 9.23
CA LEU A 86 -1.58 -5.97 8.48
C LEU A 86 -0.26 -5.67 9.19
N LEU A 87 0.84 -5.76 8.46
CA LEU A 87 2.15 -5.44 9.01
C LEU A 87 2.62 -4.06 8.61
N ALA A 88 2.34 -3.64 7.38
CA ALA A 88 2.84 -2.36 6.90
C ALA A 88 2.08 -1.92 5.67
N VAL A 89 1.95 -0.62 5.52
CA VAL A 89 1.51 0.00 4.28
C VAL A 89 2.52 1.10 4.00
N GLU A 90 3.09 1.09 2.81
CA GLU A 90 4.14 2.02 2.47
C GLU A 90 3.81 2.74 1.18
N TYR A 91 3.87 4.06 1.23
CA TYR A 91 3.69 4.89 0.05
C TYR A 91 5.05 5.01 -0.64
N LEU A 92 5.14 4.58 -1.87
CA LEU A 92 6.40 4.60 -2.61
C LEU A 92 6.48 5.74 -3.62
N GLY A 93 5.44 6.53 -3.72
CA GLY A 93 5.49 7.71 -4.58
C GLY A 93 4.68 7.54 -5.85
N TYR A 94 4.86 8.49 -6.75
CA TYR A 94 4.16 8.45 -8.02
C TYR A 94 4.73 7.36 -8.90
N PRO A 95 3.89 6.76 -9.75
CA PRO A 95 4.39 5.79 -10.70
C PRO A 95 5.41 6.47 -11.62
N GLU A 96 6.51 5.77 -11.87
CA GLU A 96 7.47 6.27 -12.81
C GLU A 96 6.97 6.08 -14.21
N VAL A 97 7.21 7.06 -15.03
CA VAL A 97 6.83 6.96 -16.42
C VAL A 97 8.11 6.90 -17.23
N PRO A 98 8.36 5.78 -17.87
CA PRO A 98 9.59 5.65 -18.67
C PRO A 98 9.62 6.62 -19.80
#